data_3a7dc3bc0e84eebfe8cfc223ed49ace8
#
_entry.id   3a7dc3bc0e84eebfe8cfc223ed49ace8
#
_cell.length_a   1.000
_cell.length_b   1.000
_cell.length_c   1.000
_cell.angle_alpha   90.00
_cell.angle_beta   90.00
_cell.angle_gamma   90.00
#
_symmetry.space_group_name_H-M   'P 1'
#
loop_
_entity.id
_entity.type
_entity.pdbx_description
1 polymer ?
#
loop_
_entity_poly.entity_id
_entity_poly.type
_entity_poly.pdbx_seq_one_letter_code
_entity_poly.pdbx_strand_id
1 'polypeptide(L)'
;MPEILYEIPVNDIFDRPCECPVCAMKKKLDDDEVAFAMGPSYMEDDIRLTTDKIGFCAHHMQMMYDFENRLGLGLILNTHMQNIIKNVETLQKKKRNGSKRLFAKDTGSALSDYIKQTTSSCFICDRIKNTFKRYLVTTLYLYEKDSDFRKKFKNSKGFCLEHYGMLYDLAPSHLSGQVLVDFTSDLN
;
A
#
# COMPACT_ATOMS: atom_id res chain seq x y z
N MET A 1 -3.06 -3.38 -23.81
CA MET A 1 -4.13 -2.42 -23.49
C MET A 1 -4.00 -2.11 -22.00
N PRO A 2 -3.96 -0.85 -21.58
CA PRO A 2 -4.09 -0.54 -20.16
C PRO A 2 -5.45 -1.05 -19.68
N GLU A 3 -5.46 -1.80 -18.57
CA GLU A 3 -6.70 -2.28 -17.98
C GLU A 3 -7.50 -1.07 -17.46
N ILE A 4 -8.61 -0.77 -18.13
CA ILE A 4 -9.57 0.31 -17.83
C ILE A 4 -10.36 0.03 -16.51
N LEU A 5 -9.79 -0.77 -15.63
CA LEU A 5 -10.50 -1.37 -14.49
C LEU A 5 -10.84 -0.35 -13.37
N TYR A 6 -10.25 0.84 -13.39
CA TYR A 6 -10.34 1.79 -12.27
C TYR A 6 -10.91 3.17 -12.62
N GLU A 7 -11.56 3.31 -13.79
CA GLU A 7 -12.13 4.59 -14.22
C GLU A 7 -13.22 5.08 -13.25
N ILE A 8 -14.14 4.19 -12.85
CA ILE A 8 -15.23 4.54 -11.94
C ILE A 8 -14.71 5.04 -10.60
N PRO A 9 -13.89 4.28 -9.83
CA PRO A 9 -13.44 4.76 -8.54
C PRO A 9 -12.55 6.01 -8.60
N VAL A 10 -11.81 6.21 -9.69
CA VAL A 10 -11.04 7.45 -9.89
C VAL A 10 -11.97 8.62 -10.17
N ASN A 11 -12.94 8.48 -11.07
CA ASN A 11 -13.95 9.52 -11.34
C ASN A 11 -14.74 9.91 -10.08
N ASP A 12 -15.20 8.91 -9.31
CA ASP A 12 -15.98 9.15 -8.08
C ASP A 12 -15.23 10.00 -7.05
N ILE A 13 -13.89 9.89 -7.03
CA ILE A 13 -13.05 10.69 -6.13
C ILE A 13 -12.94 12.13 -6.62
N PHE A 14 -12.80 12.35 -7.93
CA PHE A 14 -12.77 13.69 -8.49
C PHE A 14 -14.14 14.39 -8.50
N ASP A 15 -15.24 13.66 -8.34
CA ASP A 15 -16.58 14.22 -8.18
C ASP A 15 -16.84 14.76 -6.76
N ARG A 16 -15.96 14.46 -5.81
CA ARG A 16 -16.14 14.88 -4.41
C ARG A 16 -15.17 16.02 -4.06
N PRO A 17 -15.63 17.05 -3.35
CA PRO A 17 -14.73 18.11 -2.90
C PRO A 17 -13.72 17.56 -1.89
N CYS A 18 -12.44 17.66 -2.19
CA CYS A 18 -11.34 17.27 -1.31
C CYS A 18 -10.13 18.16 -1.57
N GLU A 19 -9.22 18.24 -0.60
CA GLU A 19 -8.00 19.07 -0.72
C GLU A 19 -6.98 18.47 -1.71
N CYS A 20 -6.92 17.14 -1.78
CA CYS A 20 -6.04 16.41 -2.70
C CYS A 20 -6.73 15.10 -3.12
N PRO A 21 -7.14 14.96 -4.41
CA PRO A 21 -7.80 13.75 -4.88
C PRO A 21 -6.95 12.48 -4.67
N VAL A 22 -5.64 12.56 -4.81
CA VAL A 22 -4.74 11.40 -4.62
C VAL A 22 -4.65 10.99 -3.14
N CYS A 23 -4.71 11.94 -2.20
CA CYS A 23 -4.86 11.60 -0.77
C CYS A 23 -6.19 10.87 -0.52
N ALA A 24 -7.27 11.32 -1.16
CA ALA A 24 -8.57 10.68 -1.05
C ALA A 24 -8.57 9.26 -1.65
N MET A 25 -7.87 9.05 -2.78
CA MET A 25 -7.64 7.71 -3.36
C MET A 25 -6.94 6.79 -2.37
N LYS A 26 -5.83 7.25 -1.80
CA LYS A 26 -5.05 6.47 -0.83
C LYS A 26 -5.90 6.11 0.39
N LYS A 27 -6.60 7.09 0.95
CA LYS A 27 -7.49 6.86 2.10
C LYS A 27 -8.57 5.83 1.79
N LYS A 28 -9.20 5.92 0.60
CA LYS A 28 -10.21 4.94 0.20
C LYS A 28 -9.63 3.53 0.11
N LEU A 29 -8.43 3.38 -0.44
CA LEU A 29 -7.76 2.08 -0.52
C LEU A 29 -7.36 1.56 0.87
N ASP A 30 -6.91 2.43 1.78
CA ASP A 30 -6.64 2.06 3.18
C ASP A 30 -7.91 1.54 3.85
N ASP A 31 -9.03 2.25 3.72
CA ASP A 31 -10.32 1.88 4.30
C ASP A 31 -10.85 0.56 3.72
N ASP A 32 -10.79 0.38 2.38
CA ASP A 32 -11.25 -0.82 1.68
C ASP A 32 -10.42 -2.07 2.08
N GLU A 33 -9.09 -1.94 2.17
CA GLU A 33 -8.20 -3.06 2.50
C GLU A 33 -8.24 -3.41 3.99
N VAL A 34 -8.46 -2.43 4.87
CA VAL A 34 -8.75 -2.71 6.29
C VAL A 34 -10.08 -3.43 6.43
N ALA A 35 -11.13 -2.99 5.73
CA ALA A 35 -12.43 -3.67 5.72
C ALA A 35 -12.32 -5.10 5.17
N PHE A 36 -11.50 -5.31 4.14
CA PHE A 36 -11.20 -6.66 3.64
C PHE A 36 -10.51 -7.51 4.71
N ALA A 37 -9.42 -7.02 5.32
CA ALA A 37 -8.64 -7.78 6.30
C ALA A 37 -9.43 -8.08 7.58
N MET A 38 -10.37 -7.20 7.97
CA MET A 38 -11.17 -7.31 9.19
C MET A 38 -12.57 -7.89 8.94
N GLY A 39 -12.93 -8.10 7.65
CA GLY A 39 -14.17 -8.77 7.22
C GLY A 39 -14.02 -10.31 7.24
N PRO A 40 -14.87 -11.06 6.52
CA PRO A 40 -14.84 -12.53 6.51
C PRO A 40 -13.49 -13.14 6.09
N SER A 41 -12.66 -12.39 5.34
CA SER A 41 -11.39 -12.87 4.80
C SER A 41 -10.37 -13.29 5.87
N TYR A 42 -10.45 -12.75 7.11
CA TYR A 42 -9.56 -13.21 8.18
C TYR A 42 -9.79 -14.67 8.58
N MET A 43 -10.88 -15.30 8.12
CA MET A 43 -11.16 -16.73 8.34
C MET A 43 -10.57 -17.62 7.22
N GLU A 44 -10.17 -17.04 6.09
CA GLU A 44 -9.60 -17.77 4.95
C GLU A 44 -8.15 -18.20 5.24
N ASP A 45 -7.84 -19.47 5.00
CA ASP A 45 -6.54 -20.05 5.37
C ASP A 45 -5.36 -19.38 4.67
N ASP A 46 -5.49 -19.04 3.39
CA ASP A 46 -4.45 -18.37 2.60
C ASP A 46 -4.18 -16.93 3.08
N ILE A 47 -5.25 -16.20 3.45
CA ILE A 47 -5.13 -14.86 4.03
C ILE A 47 -4.46 -14.94 5.39
N ARG A 48 -4.85 -15.89 6.24
CA ARG A 48 -4.21 -16.09 7.56
C ARG A 48 -2.75 -16.45 7.44
N LEU A 49 -2.40 -17.41 6.59
CA LEU A 49 -1.00 -17.78 6.35
C LEU A 49 -0.15 -16.62 5.84
N THR A 50 -0.76 -15.72 5.07
CA THR A 50 -0.08 -14.54 4.55
C THR A 50 0.08 -13.48 5.63
N THR A 51 -0.98 -13.16 6.37
CA THR A 51 -0.95 -12.16 7.47
C THR A 51 -0.05 -12.60 8.61
N ASP A 52 0.03 -13.90 8.93
CA ASP A 52 0.93 -14.47 9.93
C ASP A 52 2.42 -14.24 9.58
N LYS A 53 2.75 -14.24 8.29
CA LYS A 53 4.13 -14.03 7.81
C LYS A 53 4.47 -12.56 7.70
N ILE A 54 3.58 -11.75 7.12
CA ILE A 54 3.86 -10.36 6.74
C ILE A 54 3.61 -9.39 7.91
N GLY A 55 2.52 -9.59 8.65
CA GLY A 55 2.09 -8.68 9.71
C GLY A 55 1.55 -7.35 9.19
N PHE A 56 1.55 -6.34 10.04
CA PHE A 56 0.94 -5.03 9.78
C PHE A 56 1.81 -3.91 10.35
N CYS A 57 1.88 -2.78 9.66
CA CYS A 57 2.54 -1.58 10.19
C CYS A 57 1.67 -0.91 11.27
N ALA A 58 2.26 -0.01 12.05
CA ALA A 58 1.58 0.67 13.15
C ALA A 58 0.33 1.44 12.71
N HIS A 59 0.37 2.09 11.53
CA HIS A 59 -0.77 2.80 10.97
C HIS A 59 -1.96 1.87 10.71
N HIS A 60 -1.76 0.78 9.96
CA HIS A 60 -2.84 -0.16 9.66
C HIS A 60 -3.30 -0.96 10.88
N MET A 61 -2.39 -1.24 11.82
CA MET A 61 -2.78 -1.84 13.09
C MET A 61 -3.76 -0.96 13.87
N GLN A 62 -3.53 0.36 13.88
CA GLN A 62 -4.46 1.30 14.50
C GLN A 62 -5.81 1.31 13.76
N MET A 63 -5.81 1.38 12.43
CA MET A 63 -7.05 1.33 11.65
C MET A 63 -7.83 0.03 11.87
N MET A 64 -7.15 -1.13 11.95
CA MET A 64 -7.77 -2.42 12.26
C MET A 64 -8.36 -2.43 13.68
N TYR A 65 -7.69 -1.79 14.64
CA TYR A 65 -8.22 -1.61 15.99
C TYR A 65 -9.49 -0.76 15.99
N ASP A 66 -9.53 0.32 15.22
CA ASP A 66 -10.68 1.24 15.13
C ASP A 66 -11.86 0.63 14.35
N PHE A 67 -11.65 -0.44 13.59
CA PHE A 67 -12.68 -1.16 12.80
C PHE A 67 -13.70 -1.93 13.66
N GLU A 68 -13.52 -2.01 14.98
CA GLU A 68 -14.44 -2.62 15.96
C GLU A 68 -14.57 -4.15 15.94
N ASN A 69 -14.02 -4.90 14.99
CA ASN A 69 -13.99 -6.37 15.02
C ASN A 69 -12.88 -6.89 15.96
N ARG A 70 -13.11 -6.82 17.25
CA ARG A 70 -12.13 -7.20 18.28
C ARG A 70 -11.73 -8.68 18.22
N LEU A 71 -12.69 -9.56 17.91
CA LEU A 71 -12.43 -10.99 17.79
C LEU A 71 -11.50 -11.28 16.60
N GLY A 72 -11.83 -10.73 15.41
CA GLY A 72 -11.00 -10.87 14.21
C GLY A 72 -9.59 -10.36 14.43
N LEU A 73 -9.44 -9.17 15.00
CA LEU A 73 -8.14 -8.61 15.36
C LEU A 73 -7.36 -9.51 16.31
N GLY A 74 -8.01 -9.99 17.38
CA GLY A 74 -7.37 -10.87 18.35
C GLY A 74 -6.88 -12.19 17.74
N LEU A 75 -7.65 -12.79 16.83
CA LEU A 75 -7.27 -14.00 16.13
C LEU A 75 -6.08 -13.77 15.18
N ILE A 76 -6.09 -12.71 14.38
CA ILE A 76 -4.99 -12.34 13.48
C ILE A 76 -3.71 -12.10 14.28
N LEU A 77 -3.78 -11.29 15.34
CA LEU A 77 -2.60 -10.95 16.14
C LEU A 77 -2.04 -12.16 16.87
N ASN A 78 -2.90 -13.02 17.42
CA ASN A 78 -2.45 -14.22 18.14
C ASN A 78 -1.62 -15.12 17.23
N THR A 79 -2.08 -15.44 16.04
CA THR A 79 -1.34 -16.33 15.12
C THR A 79 -0.09 -15.67 14.56
N HIS A 80 -0.12 -14.36 14.26
CA HIS A 80 1.06 -13.62 13.85
C HIS A 80 2.15 -13.61 14.93
N MET A 81 1.80 -13.33 16.19
CA MET A 81 2.74 -13.33 17.30
C MET A 81 3.32 -14.73 17.56
N GLN A 82 2.50 -15.78 17.50
CA GLN A 82 2.99 -17.16 17.60
C GLN A 82 3.99 -17.50 16.51
N ASN A 83 3.75 -17.05 15.26
CA ASN A 83 4.69 -17.23 14.16
C ASN A 83 6.00 -16.48 14.40
N ILE A 84 5.96 -15.25 14.90
CA ILE A 84 7.16 -14.49 15.26
C ILE A 84 7.97 -15.22 16.33
N ILE A 85 7.33 -15.64 17.42
CA ILE A 85 8.00 -16.34 18.55
C ILE A 85 8.70 -17.59 18.02
N LYS A 86 8.00 -18.44 17.24
CA LYS A 86 8.54 -19.67 16.65
C LYS A 86 9.77 -19.41 15.78
N ASN A 87 9.71 -18.36 14.94
CA ASN A 87 10.81 -18.01 14.04
C ASN A 87 12.02 -17.48 14.82
N VAL A 88 11.81 -16.60 15.80
CA VAL A 88 12.86 -16.07 16.67
C VAL A 88 13.56 -17.19 17.42
N GLU A 89 12.83 -18.11 18.06
CA GLU A 89 13.41 -19.27 18.74
C GLU A 89 14.22 -20.16 17.80
N THR A 90 13.70 -20.41 16.61
CA THR A 90 14.39 -21.23 15.59
C THR A 90 15.72 -20.62 15.16
N LEU A 91 15.71 -19.29 14.91
CA LEU A 91 16.92 -18.56 14.51
C LEU A 91 17.94 -18.46 15.64
N GLN A 92 17.49 -18.32 16.88
CA GLN A 92 18.37 -18.35 18.07
C GLN A 92 19.03 -19.72 18.25
N LYS A 93 18.28 -20.82 18.11
CA LYS A 93 18.80 -22.19 18.21
C LYS A 93 19.84 -22.48 17.13
N LYS A 94 19.58 -22.04 15.87
CA LYS A 94 20.56 -22.16 14.77
C LYS A 94 21.89 -21.44 15.06
N LYS A 95 21.83 -20.24 15.66
CA LYS A 95 23.04 -19.49 16.04
C LYS A 95 23.83 -20.20 17.14
N ARG A 96 23.18 -20.87 18.08
CA ARG A 96 23.84 -21.62 19.17
C ARG A 96 24.53 -22.89 18.68
N ASN A 97 23.97 -23.56 17.66
CA ASN A 97 24.48 -24.83 17.13
C ASN A 97 25.46 -24.65 15.95
N GLY A 98 25.60 -23.43 15.42
CA GLY A 98 26.55 -23.14 14.32
C GLY A 98 27.97 -22.95 14.86
N SER A 99 28.91 -23.78 14.42
CA SER A 99 30.33 -23.64 14.68
C SER A 99 30.82 -22.23 14.37
N LYS A 100 31.66 -21.65 15.24
CA LYS A 100 32.36 -20.38 15.06
C LYS A 100 33.06 -20.36 13.70
N ARG A 101 32.48 -19.70 12.69
CA ARG A 101 33.21 -19.32 11.48
C ARG A 101 34.11 -18.14 11.85
N LEU A 102 35.43 -18.44 11.99
CA LEU A 102 36.46 -17.50 12.44
C LEU A 102 36.73 -16.33 11.46
N PHE A 103 36.08 -16.27 10.30
CA PHE A 103 36.34 -15.26 9.26
C PHE A 103 35.06 -14.79 8.52
N ALA A 104 33.89 -14.72 9.16
CA ALA A 104 32.72 -14.11 8.54
C ALA A 104 32.75 -12.59 8.83
N LYS A 105 32.95 -11.77 7.78
CA LYS A 105 32.65 -10.34 7.80
C LYS A 105 31.22 -10.13 8.36
N ASP A 106 31.07 -9.15 9.20
CA ASP A 106 29.85 -8.81 9.96
C ASP A 106 28.69 -8.45 9.02
N THR A 107 28.15 -9.43 8.32
CA THR A 107 26.83 -9.35 7.68
C THR A 107 25.81 -9.70 8.75
N GLY A 108 24.87 -8.82 9.03
CA GLY A 108 23.89 -8.89 10.11
C GLY A 108 23.37 -10.30 10.39
N SER A 109 23.07 -10.63 11.64
CA SER A 109 22.61 -11.98 11.96
C SER A 109 21.27 -12.25 11.27
N ALA A 110 21.01 -13.49 10.83
CA ALA A 110 19.73 -13.90 10.25
C ALA A 110 18.52 -13.51 11.12
N LEU A 111 18.71 -13.43 12.42
CA LEU A 111 17.71 -12.91 13.35
C LEU A 111 17.48 -11.39 13.16
N SER A 112 18.55 -10.61 12.99
CA SER A 112 18.46 -9.17 12.74
C SER A 112 17.74 -8.88 11.41
N ASP A 113 18.05 -9.66 10.37
CA ASP A 113 17.40 -9.51 9.07
C ASP A 113 15.92 -9.89 9.13
N TYR A 114 15.58 -10.98 9.84
CA TYR A 114 14.19 -11.36 10.09
C TYR A 114 13.42 -10.26 10.83
N ILE A 115 14.00 -9.68 11.89
CA ILE A 115 13.37 -8.59 12.65
C ILE A 115 13.15 -7.38 11.75
N LYS A 116 14.16 -6.94 10.98
CA LYS A 116 14.04 -5.82 10.05
C LYS A 116 12.93 -6.05 9.02
N GLN A 117 12.90 -7.24 8.42
CA GLN A 117 11.86 -7.60 7.45
C GLN A 117 10.47 -7.55 8.09
N THR A 118 10.28 -8.19 9.25
CA THR A 118 8.98 -8.24 9.93
C THR A 118 8.50 -6.86 10.36
N THR A 119 9.39 -5.97 10.82
CA THR A 119 9.04 -4.62 11.25
C THR A 119 8.79 -3.64 10.10
N SER A 120 9.26 -3.94 8.88
CA SER A 120 9.07 -3.10 7.69
C SER A 120 7.98 -3.61 6.74
N SER A 121 7.43 -4.80 6.96
CA SER A 121 6.39 -5.39 6.13
C SER A 121 4.99 -5.03 6.62
N CYS A 122 4.02 -5.01 5.70
CA CYS A 122 2.62 -4.81 6.04
C CYS A 122 1.73 -5.41 4.94
N PHE A 123 0.87 -6.34 5.32
CA PHE A 123 -0.07 -7.00 4.41
C PHE A 123 -0.95 -6.00 3.64
N ILE A 124 -1.48 -4.99 4.33
CA ILE A 124 -2.35 -3.97 3.72
C ILE A 124 -1.55 -3.06 2.79
N CYS A 125 -0.37 -2.57 3.22
CA CYS A 125 0.49 -1.74 2.36
C CYS A 125 0.85 -2.44 1.04
N ASP A 126 1.16 -3.75 1.09
CA ASP A 126 1.55 -4.51 -0.08
C ASP A 126 0.38 -4.65 -1.08
N ARG A 127 -0.84 -4.83 -0.58
CA ARG A 127 -2.05 -4.89 -1.41
C ARG A 127 -2.38 -3.54 -2.05
N ILE A 128 -2.30 -2.46 -1.28
CA ILE A 128 -2.58 -1.11 -1.76
C ILE A 128 -1.58 -0.67 -2.84
N LYS A 129 -0.31 -0.97 -2.66
CA LYS A 129 0.77 -0.45 -3.51
C LYS A 129 0.52 -0.58 -5.01
N ASN A 130 0.08 -1.74 -5.45
CA ASN A 130 -0.18 -1.99 -6.88
C ASN A 130 -1.45 -1.29 -7.36
N THR A 131 -2.52 -1.30 -6.56
CA THR A 131 -3.80 -0.65 -6.89
C THR A 131 -3.65 0.86 -6.91
N PHE A 132 -2.92 1.43 -5.97
CA PHE A 132 -2.64 2.87 -5.92
C PHE A 132 -1.88 3.34 -7.16
N LYS A 133 -0.83 2.60 -7.57
CA LYS A 133 -0.12 2.91 -8.82
C LYS A 133 -1.06 2.89 -10.03
N ARG A 134 -1.95 1.92 -10.10
CA ARG A 134 -2.95 1.83 -11.19
C ARG A 134 -3.93 3.01 -11.16
N TYR A 135 -4.34 3.49 -10.00
CA TYR A 135 -5.17 4.69 -9.85
C TYR A 135 -4.47 5.93 -10.43
N LEU A 136 -3.18 6.11 -10.13
CA LEU A 136 -2.39 7.21 -10.72
C LEU A 136 -2.31 7.11 -12.25
N VAL A 137 -2.03 5.92 -12.78
CA VAL A 137 -1.99 5.68 -14.23
C VAL A 137 -3.36 5.93 -14.87
N THR A 138 -4.45 5.47 -14.22
CA THR A 138 -5.82 5.73 -14.70
C THR A 138 -6.14 7.22 -14.70
N THR A 139 -5.66 7.98 -13.70
CA THR A 139 -5.81 9.45 -13.67
C THR A 139 -5.20 10.11 -14.90
N LEU A 140 -3.97 9.71 -15.28
CA LEU A 140 -3.30 10.22 -16.47
C LEU A 140 -4.02 9.80 -17.76
N TYR A 141 -4.48 8.56 -17.84
CA TYR A 141 -5.26 8.05 -18.96
C TYR A 141 -6.56 8.83 -19.15
N LEU A 142 -7.34 9.02 -18.08
CA LEU A 142 -8.58 9.79 -18.13
C LEU A 142 -8.33 11.25 -18.48
N TYR A 143 -7.25 11.85 -17.96
CA TYR A 143 -6.86 13.21 -18.34
C TYR A 143 -6.60 13.34 -19.86
N GLU A 144 -6.00 12.33 -20.49
CA GLU A 144 -5.76 12.32 -21.93
C GLU A 144 -7.04 12.07 -22.74
N LYS A 145 -7.85 11.10 -22.34
CA LYS A 145 -8.93 10.53 -23.17
C LYS A 145 -10.33 11.09 -22.88
N ASP A 146 -10.57 11.62 -21.68
CA ASP A 146 -11.87 12.09 -21.24
C ASP A 146 -11.86 13.60 -20.96
N SER A 147 -12.54 14.36 -21.83
CA SER A 147 -12.64 15.81 -21.75
C SER A 147 -13.36 16.29 -20.48
N ASP A 148 -14.32 15.51 -19.96
CA ASP A 148 -15.09 15.87 -18.78
C ASP A 148 -14.26 15.58 -17.51
N PHE A 149 -13.50 14.48 -17.52
CA PHE A 149 -12.51 14.24 -16.45
C PHE A 149 -11.44 15.33 -16.41
N ARG A 150 -10.93 15.77 -17.57
CA ARG A 150 -9.97 16.89 -17.64
C ARG A 150 -10.52 18.16 -16.99
N LYS A 151 -11.80 18.45 -17.17
CA LYS A 151 -12.47 19.60 -16.47
C LYS A 151 -12.49 19.38 -14.95
N LYS A 152 -12.84 18.15 -14.49
CA LYS A 152 -12.82 17.81 -13.06
C LYS A 152 -11.43 17.97 -12.47
N PHE A 153 -10.40 17.49 -13.17
CA PHE A 153 -8.99 17.62 -12.77
C PHE A 153 -8.60 19.09 -12.56
N LYS A 154 -8.89 19.96 -13.55
CA LYS A 154 -8.62 21.41 -13.50
C LYS A 154 -9.40 22.14 -12.39
N ASN A 155 -10.60 21.67 -12.08
CA ASN A 155 -11.45 22.26 -11.04
C ASN A 155 -11.17 21.68 -9.63
N SER A 156 -10.26 20.71 -9.50
CA SER A 156 -9.83 20.20 -8.20
C SER A 156 -9.09 21.30 -7.42
N LYS A 157 -9.04 21.17 -6.10
CA LYS A 157 -8.27 22.11 -5.26
C LYS A 157 -6.73 21.95 -5.41
N GLY A 158 -6.29 21.03 -6.24
CA GLY A 158 -4.89 20.70 -6.48
C GLY A 158 -4.42 19.46 -5.70
N PHE A 159 -3.13 19.38 -5.48
CA PHE A 159 -2.47 18.20 -4.93
C PHE A 159 -1.51 18.59 -3.82
N CYS A 160 -1.37 17.74 -2.80
CA CYS A 160 -0.31 17.92 -1.82
C CYS A 160 1.07 17.72 -2.48
N LEU A 161 2.12 18.27 -1.90
CA LEU A 161 3.46 18.27 -2.50
C LEU A 161 3.98 16.86 -2.84
N GLU A 162 3.70 15.87 -1.98
CA GLU A 162 4.07 14.47 -2.23
C GLU A 162 3.40 13.93 -3.50
N HIS A 163 2.08 14.09 -3.61
CA HIS A 163 1.31 13.56 -4.74
C HIS A 163 1.46 14.38 -6.01
N TYR A 164 1.74 15.67 -5.88
CA TYR A 164 2.19 16.49 -7.01
C TYR A 164 3.46 15.90 -7.63
N GLY A 165 4.48 15.62 -6.79
CA GLY A 165 5.72 15.00 -7.26
C GLY A 165 5.49 13.63 -7.92
N MET A 166 4.65 12.78 -7.32
CA MET A 166 4.32 11.46 -7.89
C MET A 166 3.67 11.57 -9.28
N LEU A 167 2.71 12.47 -9.46
CA LEU A 167 2.04 12.69 -10.75
C LEU A 167 2.99 13.30 -11.77
N TYR A 168 3.81 14.26 -11.36
CA TYR A 168 4.81 14.91 -12.21
C TYR A 168 5.83 13.90 -12.75
N ASP A 169 6.37 13.04 -11.89
CA ASP A 169 7.36 12.01 -12.26
C ASP A 169 6.76 10.91 -13.14
N LEU A 170 5.47 10.58 -12.92
CA LEU A 170 4.78 9.52 -13.66
C LEU A 170 4.32 9.97 -15.06
N ALA A 171 3.95 11.24 -15.21
CA ALA A 171 3.33 11.78 -16.43
C ALA A 171 4.13 11.53 -17.71
N PRO A 172 5.47 11.74 -17.77
CA PRO A 172 6.23 11.54 -19.02
C PRO A 172 6.25 10.09 -19.52
N SER A 173 5.94 9.12 -18.65
CA SER A 173 5.85 7.70 -19.03
C SER A 173 4.50 7.33 -19.67
N HIS A 174 3.50 8.19 -19.57
CA HIS A 174 2.13 7.91 -20.00
C HIS A 174 1.55 8.99 -20.93
N LEU A 175 2.03 10.21 -20.85
CA LEU A 175 1.58 11.34 -21.66
C LEU A 175 2.73 11.84 -22.56
N SER A 176 2.39 12.42 -23.71
CA SER A 176 3.39 12.96 -24.62
C SER A 176 2.90 14.22 -25.34
N GLY A 177 3.82 14.94 -26.02
CA GLY A 177 3.51 16.11 -26.82
C GLY A 177 2.76 17.19 -26.04
N GLN A 178 1.76 17.81 -26.68
CA GLN A 178 0.99 18.90 -26.10
C GLN A 178 0.21 18.48 -24.86
N VAL A 179 -0.27 17.22 -24.80
CA VAL A 179 -1.03 16.71 -23.63
C VAL A 179 -0.18 16.70 -22.36
N LEU A 180 1.11 16.34 -22.47
CA LEU A 180 2.04 16.39 -21.34
C LEU A 180 2.29 17.83 -20.87
N VAL A 181 2.44 18.77 -21.81
CA VAL A 181 2.62 20.21 -21.49
C VAL A 181 1.38 20.75 -20.78
N ASP A 182 0.18 20.46 -21.32
CA ASP A 182 -1.08 20.87 -20.72
C ASP A 182 -1.25 20.28 -19.31
N PHE A 183 -0.96 18.97 -19.15
CA PHE A 183 -1.06 18.30 -17.85
C PHE A 183 -0.14 18.93 -16.78
N THR A 184 1.11 19.19 -17.15
CA THR A 184 2.07 19.82 -16.21
C THR A 184 1.68 21.26 -15.85
N SER A 185 1.04 21.96 -16.78
CA SER A 185 0.48 23.30 -16.51
C SER A 185 -0.74 23.24 -15.60
N ASP A 186 -1.63 22.26 -15.82
CA ASP A 186 -2.86 22.10 -15.04
C ASP A 186 -2.61 21.45 -13.67
N LEU A 187 -1.44 20.85 -13.46
CA LEU A 187 -1.01 20.28 -12.18
C LEU A 187 -0.56 21.38 -11.18
N ASN A 188 -0.12 22.55 -11.69
CA ASN A 188 0.29 23.71 -10.91
C ASN A 188 -0.92 24.52 -10.41
#